data_d2fb3af4c9b37d7d410b91c30fa9982f
#
_entry.id   d2fb3af4c9b37d7d410b91c30fa9982f
#
_cell.length_a   1.000
_cell.length_b   1.000
_cell.length_c   1.000
_cell.angle_alpha   90.00
_cell.angle_beta   90.00
_cell.angle_gamma   90.00
#
_symmetry.space_group_name_H-M   'P 1'
#
loop_
_entity.id
_entity.type
_entity.pdbx_description
1 polymer ?
#
loop_
_entity_poly.entity_id
_entity_poly.type
_entity_poly.pdbx_seq_one_letter_code
_entity_poly.pdbx_strand_id
1 'polypeptide(L)'
;MSYGMIGYVVPHSIYPKGYQCNPKLPLPFVNLGSQKNHMAVHLMCCYGDPKLKAWFEKAWKDAGKKFDMGGGCVRFKKLEDVPLEVIGQLVASLPVDVYIRRIEKVFAEIAEARAAKKTAKAKPSKAKPTKQKTAK
;
A
#
# COMPACT_ATOMS: atom_id res chain seq x y z
N MET A 1 2.12 -0.79 -18.35
CA MET A 1 3.15 -1.18 -17.35
C MET A 1 3.28 -0.07 -16.33
N SER A 2 3.32 -0.39 -15.04
CA SER A 2 3.47 0.57 -13.96
C SER A 2 4.69 0.17 -13.13
N TYR A 3 5.64 1.08 -12.95
CA TYR A 3 6.92 0.82 -12.25
C TYR A 3 7.70 -0.39 -12.77
N GLY A 4 7.69 -0.65 -14.08
CA GLY A 4 8.34 -1.81 -14.69
C GLY A 4 7.64 -3.15 -14.47
N MET A 5 6.43 -3.14 -13.91
CA MET A 5 5.61 -4.31 -13.61
C MET A 5 4.38 -4.38 -14.54
N ILE A 6 3.83 -5.57 -14.70
CA ILE A 6 2.51 -5.75 -15.32
C ILE A 6 1.46 -5.31 -14.31
N GLY A 7 0.69 -4.27 -14.63
CA GLY A 7 -0.29 -3.70 -13.72
C GLY A 7 -1.72 -3.83 -14.23
N TYR A 8 -2.58 -4.31 -13.37
CA TYR A 8 -4.03 -4.17 -13.50
C TYR A 8 -4.42 -2.88 -12.75
N VAL A 9 -5.06 -1.96 -13.46
CA VAL A 9 -5.27 -0.60 -12.97
C VAL A 9 -6.71 -0.15 -13.17
N VAL A 10 -7.13 0.82 -12.36
CA VAL A 10 -8.34 1.59 -12.64
C VAL A 10 -7.94 2.75 -13.56
N PRO A 11 -8.43 2.79 -14.80
CA PRO A 11 -8.00 3.79 -15.77
C PRO A 11 -8.49 5.19 -15.42
N HIS A 12 -7.82 6.21 -15.96
CA HIS A 12 -8.22 7.61 -15.75
C HIS A 12 -9.63 7.94 -16.25
N SER A 13 -10.17 7.17 -17.20
CA SER A 13 -11.56 7.29 -17.65
C SER A 13 -12.58 6.98 -16.54
N ILE A 14 -12.22 6.12 -15.58
CA ILE A 14 -13.06 5.77 -14.43
C ILE A 14 -12.65 6.57 -13.19
N TYR A 15 -11.34 6.77 -13.00
CA TYR A 15 -10.78 7.52 -11.86
C TYR A 15 -9.77 8.58 -12.33
N PRO A 16 -10.26 9.79 -12.70
CA PRO A 16 -9.41 10.86 -13.28
C PRO A 16 -8.29 11.36 -12.39
N LYS A 17 -8.44 11.24 -11.06
CA LYS A 17 -7.41 11.66 -10.09
C LYS A 17 -6.12 10.86 -10.20
N GLY A 18 -6.18 9.65 -10.75
CA GLY A 18 -5.04 8.76 -10.89
C GLY A 18 -4.42 8.32 -9.56
N TYR A 19 -3.19 7.84 -9.60
CA TYR A 19 -2.49 7.39 -8.41
C TYR A 19 -1.98 8.57 -7.58
N GLN A 20 -2.28 8.61 -6.29
CA GLN A 20 -1.94 9.74 -5.41
C GLN A 20 -0.44 10.08 -5.37
N CYS A 21 0.43 9.06 -5.45
CA CYS A 21 1.88 9.28 -5.45
C CYS A 21 2.40 9.82 -6.80
N ASN A 22 1.69 9.52 -7.88
CA ASN A 22 1.96 10.01 -9.22
C ASN A 22 0.66 10.07 -10.03
N PRO A 23 -0.03 11.21 -10.07
CA PRO A 23 -1.33 11.37 -10.76
C PRO A 23 -1.31 11.11 -12.27
N LYS A 24 -0.13 11.12 -12.90
CA LYS A 24 0.03 10.75 -14.32
C LYS A 24 -0.18 9.26 -14.57
N LEU A 25 -0.05 8.44 -13.53
CA LEU A 25 -0.31 7.00 -13.59
C LEU A 25 -1.74 6.69 -13.17
N PRO A 26 -2.38 5.70 -13.80
CA PRO A 26 -3.68 5.22 -13.35
C PRO A 26 -3.58 4.59 -11.96
N LEU A 27 -4.69 4.50 -11.26
CA LEU A 27 -4.76 3.93 -9.92
C LEU A 27 -4.44 2.43 -9.96
N PRO A 28 -3.35 1.95 -9.34
CA PRO A 28 -3.01 0.54 -9.35
C PRO A 28 -3.99 -0.27 -8.49
N PHE A 29 -4.35 -1.45 -8.98
CA PHE A 29 -5.20 -2.40 -8.27
C PHE A 29 -4.41 -3.65 -7.85
N VAL A 30 -3.79 -4.33 -8.82
CA VAL A 30 -2.88 -5.46 -8.62
C VAL A 30 -1.73 -5.32 -9.60
N ASN A 31 -0.50 -5.47 -9.14
CA ASN A 31 0.69 -5.49 -10.00
C ASN A 31 1.46 -6.80 -9.84
N LEU A 32 2.02 -7.28 -10.94
CA LEU A 32 2.86 -8.47 -10.99
C LEU A 32 4.30 -8.06 -11.25
N GLY A 33 5.19 -8.35 -10.34
CA GLY A 33 6.61 -8.08 -10.45
C GLY A 33 7.43 -9.35 -10.54
N SER A 34 8.40 -9.37 -11.47
CA SER A 34 9.42 -10.41 -11.55
C SER A 34 10.75 -9.80 -11.17
N GLN A 35 11.36 -10.31 -10.11
CA GLN A 35 12.64 -9.85 -9.58
C GLN A 35 13.69 -10.95 -9.67
N LYS A 36 14.96 -10.61 -9.42
CA LYS A 36 16.07 -11.54 -9.56
C LYS A 36 15.91 -12.85 -8.78
N ASN A 37 15.38 -12.78 -7.56
CA ASN A 37 15.33 -13.91 -6.62
C ASN A 37 13.90 -14.39 -6.30
N HIS A 38 12.87 -13.68 -6.73
CA HIS A 38 11.48 -13.99 -6.45
C HIS A 38 10.54 -13.24 -7.39
N MET A 39 9.32 -13.71 -7.46
CA MET A 39 8.19 -13.00 -8.04
C MET A 39 7.32 -12.42 -6.92
N ALA A 40 6.58 -11.38 -7.22
CA ALA A 40 5.70 -10.75 -6.25
C ALA A 40 4.36 -10.32 -6.88
N VAL A 41 3.31 -10.48 -6.11
CA VAL A 41 2.00 -9.88 -6.39
C VAL A 41 1.82 -8.71 -5.42
N HIS A 42 1.68 -7.52 -5.96
CA HIS A 42 1.40 -6.31 -5.20
C HIS A 42 -0.11 -6.10 -5.15
N LEU A 43 -0.70 -6.29 -3.98
CA LEU A 43 -2.14 -6.23 -3.77
C LEU A 43 -2.54 -4.88 -3.18
N MET A 44 -2.61 -3.86 -4.02
CA MET A 44 -3.13 -2.54 -3.60
C MET A 44 -4.58 -2.62 -3.16
N CYS A 45 -5.33 -3.57 -3.71
CA CYS A 45 -6.72 -3.83 -3.33
C CYS A 45 -6.93 -4.22 -1.86
N CYS A 46 -5.90 -4.78 -1.19
CA CYS A 46 -5.93 -5.08 0.25
C CYS A 46 -5.52 -3.90 1.13
N TYR A 47 -5.03 -2.81 0.52
CA TYR A 47 -4.50 -1.68 1.26
C TYR A 47 -5.61 -0.94 2.01
N GLY A 48 -5.42 -0.74 3.31
CA GLY A 48 -6.41 -0.08 4.16
C GLY A 48 -7.60 -0.92 4.60
N ASP A 49 -7.61 -2.23 4.31
CA ASP A 49 -8.64 -3.14 4.79
C ASP A 49 -8.03 -4.31 5.59
N PRO A 50 -7.94 -4.18 6.92
CA PRO A 50 -7.40 -5.23 7.78
C PRO A 50 -8.21 -6.54 7.74
N LYS A 51 -9.53 -6.45 7.54
CA LYS A 51 -10.42 -7.62 7.48
C LYS A 51 -10.17 -8.42 6.21
N LEU A 52 -10.09 -7.74 5.08
CA LEU A 52 -9.80 -8.36 3.79
C LEU A 52 -8.41 -8.98 3.77
N LYS A 53 -7.43 -8.29 4.35
CA LYS A 53 -6.07 -8.81 4.50
C LYS A 53 -6.02 -10.06 5.37
N ALA A 54 -6.71 -10.08 6.51
CA ALA A 54 -6.77 -11.24 7.41
C ALA A 54 -7.47 -12.44 6.75
N TRP A 55 -8.56 -12.20 6.00
CA TRP A 55 -9.21 -13.24 5.22
C TRP A 55 -8.28 -13.83 4.17
N PHE A 56 -7.57 -12.98 3.43
CA PHE A 56 -6.63 -13.38 2.39
C PHE A 56 -5.47 -14.21 2.95
N GLU A 57 -4.88 -13.79 4.06
CA GLU A 57 -3.83 -14.51 4.75
C GLU A 57 -4.29 -15.90 5.21
N LYS A 58 -5.49 -15.96 5.81
CA LYS A 58 -6.09 -17.23 6.25
C LYS A 58 -6.35 -18.15 5.06
N ALA A 59 -6.99 -17.66 4.00
CA ALA A 59 -7.31 -18.46 2.82
C ALA A 59 -6.04 -18.98 2.13
N TRP A 60 -4.97 -18.20 2.09
CA TRP A 60 -3.68 -18.63 1.56
C TRP A 60 -3.06 -19.76 2.37
N LYS A 61 -3.06 -19.66 3.70
CA LYS A 61 -2.56 -20.69 4.62
C LYS A 61 -3.43 -21.95 4.57
N ASP A 62 -4.74 -21.80 4.48
CA ASP A 62 -5.68 -22.94 4.37
C ASP A 62 -5.48 -23.72 3.07
N ALA A 63 -4.98 -23.08 2.02
CA ALA A 63 -4.56 -23.74 0.78
C ALA A 63 -3.24 -24.53 0.90
N GLY A 64 -2.62 -24.58 2.09
CA GLY A 64 -1.37 -25.30 2.34
C GLY A 64 -0.13 -24.69 1.71
N LYS A 65 -0.18 -23.43 1.31
CA LYS A 65 0.93 -22.71 0.66
C LYS A 65 1.69 -21.82 1.65
N LYS A 66 2.99 -21.70 1.44
CA LYS A 66 3.83 -20.78 2.23
C LYS A 66 3.39 -19.35 1.99
N PHE A 67 3.13 -18.63 3.07
CA PHE A 67 2.73 -17.23 3.03
C PHE A 67 3.90 -16.33 3.41
N ASP A 68 4.36 -15.51 2.46
CA ASP A 68 5.40 -14.49 2.68
C ASP A 68 4.86 -13.14 2.18
N MET A 69 4.34 -12.35 3.09
CA MET A 69 3.75 -11.05 2.79
C MET A 69 4.42 -9.94 3.61
N GLY A 70 4.91 -8.92 2.92
CA GLY A 70 5.43 -7.68 3.51
C GLY A 70 4.68 -6.47 2.96
N GLY A 71 4.02 -5.72 3.84
CA GLY A 71 3.16 -4.61 3.39
C GLY A 71 1.97 -5.10 2.57
N GLY A 72 1.93 -4.74 1.29
CA GLY A 72 0.91 -5.19 0.34
C GLY A 72 1.43 -6.19 -0.70
N CYS A 73 2.64 -6.73 -0.52
CA CYS A 73 3.31 -7.60 -1.50
C CYS A 73 3.40 -9.02 -0.98
N VAL A 74 2.94 -9.98 -1.77
CA VAL A 74 3.16 -11.41 -1.51
C VAL A 74 4.26 -11.90 -2.42
N ARG A 75 5.30 -12.50 -1.83
CA ARG A 75 6.47 -13.02 -2.53
C ARG A 75 6.40 -14.54 -2.68
N PHE A 76 6.83 -15.04 -3.83
CA PHE A 76 6.89 -16.46 -4.12
C PHE A 76 7.99 -16.75 -5.15
N LYS A 77 8.44 -17.99 -5.21
CA LYS A 77 9.49 -18.42 -6.16
C LYS A 77 8.95 -19.22 -7.32
N LYS A 78 7.88 -19.97 -7.11
CA LYS A 78 7.26 -20.85 -8.09
C LYS A 78 5.77 -20.60 -8.18
N LEU A 79 5.20 -20.84 -9.34
CA LEU A 79 3.75 -20.67 -9.53
C LEU A 79 2.95 -21.68 -8.68
N GLU A 80 3.50 -22.86 -8.43
CA GLU A 80 2.88 -23.87 -7.57
C GLU A 80 2.73 -23.42 -6.12
N ASP A 81 3.52 -22.43 -5.68
CA ASP A 81 3.44 -21.86 -4.34
C ASP A 81 2.26 -20.86 -4.19
N VAL A 82 1.58 -20.55 -5.29
CA VAL A 82 0.52 -19.54 -5.34
C VAL A 82 -0.85 -20.19 -5.46
N PRO A 83 -1.76 -19.99 -4.49
CA PRO A 83 -3.15 -20.41 -4.62
C PRO A 83 -3.90 -19.41 -5.53
N LEU A 84 -3.89 -19.65 -6.83
CA LEU A 84 -4.47 -18.75 -7.84
C LEU A 84 -5.95 -18.48 -7.59
N GLU A 85 -6.69 -19.48 -7.10
CA GLU A 85 -8.11 -19.34 -6.75
C GLU A 85 -8.33 -18.31 -5.64
N VAL A 86 -7.47 -18.25 -4.64
CA VAL A 86 -7.55 -17.28 -3.54
C VAL A 86 -7.33 -15.86 -4.05
N ILE A 87 -6.37 -15.68 -4.95
CA ILE A 87 -6.14 -14.37 -5.60
C ILE A 87 -7.35 -14.00 -6.47
N GLY A 88 -7.88 -14.94 -7.23
CA GLY A 88 -9.08 -14.73 -8.05
C GLY A 88 -10.29 -14.32 -7.22
N GLN A 89 -10.55 -14.99 -6.11
CA GLN A 89 -11.61 -14.65 -5.17
C GLN A 89 -11.42 -13.25 -4.55
N LEU A 90 -10.18 -12.91 -4.17
CA LEU A 90 -9.87 -11.59 -3.65
C LEU A 90 -10.21 -10.48 -4.67
N VAL A 91 -9.75 -10.63 -5.90
CA VAL A 91 -9.98 -9.66 -6.97
C VAL A 91 -11.47 -9.56 -7.30
N ALA A 92 -12.17 -10.69 -7.40
CA ALA A 92 -13.60 -10.74 -7.71
C ALA A 92 -14.47 -10.17 -6.57
N SER A 93 -14.02 -10.26 -5.32
CA SER A 93 -14.78 -9.78 -4.16
C SER A 93 -14.80 -8.26 -4.01
N LEU A 94 -13.99 -7.54 -4.78
CA LEU A 94 -13.82 -6.10 -4.63
C LEU A 94 -14.18 -5.34 -5.91
N PRO A 95 -15.46 -4.86 -6.03
CA PRO A 95 -15.87 -4.00 -7.13
C PRO A 95 -15.05 -2.70 -7.19
N VAL A 96 -14.86 -2.18 -8.40
CA VAL A 96 -14.00 -1.00 -8.64
C VAL A 96 -14.47 0.23 -7.88
N ASP A 97 -15.76 0.48 -7.83
CA ASP A 97 -16.36 1.61 -7.10
C ASP A 97 -16.15 1.51 -5.59
N VAL A 98 -16.22 0.31 -5.03
CA VAL A 98 -15.92 0.05 -3.61
C VAL A 98 -14.43 0.27 -3.34
N TYR A 99 -13.56 -0.19 -4.23
CA TYR A 99 -12.12 0.03 -4.13
C TYR A 99 -11.76 1.52 -4.16
N ILE A 100 -12.32 2.28 -5.10
CA ILE A 100 -12.09 3.72 -5.21
C ILE A 100 -12.46 4.44 -3.91
N ARG A 101 -13.68 4.21 -3.39
CA ARG A 101 -14.13 4.83 -2.12
C ARG A 101 -13.22 4.48 -0.95
N ARG A 102 -12.76 3.24 -0.89
CA ARG A 102 -11.86 2.78 0.17
C ARG A 102 -10.49 3.44 0.08
N ILE A 103 -9.91 3.48 -1.10
CA ILE A 103 -8.57 4.06 -1.30
C ILE A 103 -8.57 5.58 -1.07
N GLU A 104 -9.62 6.27 -1.45
CA GLU A 104 -9.77 7.71 -1.16
C GLU A 104 -9.80 7.98 0.34
N LYS A 105 -10.51 7.16 1.11
CA LYS A 105 -10.55 7.26 2.57
C LYS A 105 -9.15 7.05 3.17
N VAL A 106 -8.45 6.00 2.76
CA VAL A 106 -7.08 5.71 3.23
C VAL A 106 -6.12 6.84 2.89
N PHE A 107 -6.22 7.40 1.69
CA PHE A 107 -5.38 8.53 1.29
C PHE A 107 -5.67 9.81 2.07
N ALA A 108 -6.93 10.08 2.38
CA ALA A 108 -7.31 11.19 3.26
C ALA A 108 -6.72 11.02 4.66
N GLU A 109 -6.84 9.85 5.26
CA GLU A 109 -6.27 9.54 6.58
C GLU A 109 -4.73 9.68 6.61
N ILE A 110 -4.05 9.23 5.55
CA ILE A 110 -2.60 9.40 5.41
C ILE A 110 -2.22 10.88 5.28
N ALA A 111 -2.97 11.65 4.51
CA ALA A 111 -2.73 13.08 4.35
C ALA A 111 -2.89 13.85 5.67
N GLU A 112 -3.94 13.55 6.43
CA GLU A 112 -4.18 14.13 7.76
C GLU A 112 -3.07 13.75 8.75
N ALA A 113 -2.65 12.49 8.77
CA ALA A 113 -1.56 12.03 9.62
C ALA A 113 -0.21 12.69 9.28
N ARG A 114 0.04 12.95 8.00
CA ARG A 114 1.24 13.69 7.54
C ARG A 114 1.18 15.17 7.94
N ALA A 115 0.02 15.80 7.82
CA ALA A 115 -0.19 17.20 8.23
C ALA A 115 0.02 17.34 9.75
N ALA A 116 -0.56 16.45 10.56
CA ALA A 116 -0.38 16.44 12.01
C ALA A 116 1.09 16.28 12.44
N LYS A 117 1.84 15.41 11.78
CA LYS A 117 3.28 15.24 12.02
C LYS A 117 4.10 16.48 11.64
N LYS A 118 3.70 17.20 10.60
CA LYS A 118 4.38 18.43 10.16
C LYS A 118 4.18 19.56 11.18
N THR A 119 2.98 19.71 11.72
CA THR A 119 2.68 20.70 12.77
C THR A 119 3.37 20.38 14.10
N ALA A 120 3.47 19.10 14.47
CA ALA A 120 4.20 18.68 15.68
C ALA A 120 5.72 18.95 15.59
N LYS A 121 6.29 18.90 14.39
CA LYS A 121 7.74 19.16 14.15
C LYS A 121 8.06 20.67 14.06
N ALA A 122 7.05 21.53 13.93
CA ALA A 122 7.19 22.98 13.83
C ALA A 122 7.11 23.72 15.19
N LYS A 123 7.05 23.03 16.34
CA LYS A 123 7.23 23.67 17.64
C LYS A 123 8.69 24.06 17.83
N PRO A 124 9.01 25.36 18.07
CA PRO A 124 10.39 25.79 18.20
C PRO A 124 10.99 25.23 19.48
N SER A 125 12.20 24.68 19.35
CA SER A 125 13.09 24.32 20.44
C SER A 125 13.31 25.55 21.32
N LYS A 126 12.92 25.47 22.58
CA LYS A 126 13.17 26.50 23.59
C LYS A 126 14.68 26.78 23.64
N ALA A 127 15.03 28.05 23.50
CA ALA A 127 16.38 28.59 23.64
C ALA A 127 17.02 28.16 24.98
N LYS A 128 18.27 27.69 24.91
CA LYS A 128 19.12 27.46 26.05
C LYS A 128 19.42 28.83 26.73
N PRO A 129 19.33 28.96 28.05
CA PRO A 129 19.79 30.17 28.71
C PRO A 129 21.30 30.29 28.64
N THR A 130 21.76 31.41 28.13
CA THR A 130 23.18 31.81 28.12
C THR A 130 23.63 32.03 29.56
N LYS A 131 24.59 31.23 30.04
CA LYS A 131 25.29 31.50 31.29
C LYS A 131 26.19 32.71 31.08
N GLN A 132 25.85 33.81 31.70
CA GLN A 132 26.75 34.93 31.92
C GLN A 132 27.94 34.47 32.81
N LYS A 133 29.15 34.50 32.26
CA LYS A 133 30.38 34.43 33.03
C LYS A 133 30.63 35.84 33.64
N THR A 134 30.40 35.99 34.92
CA THR A 134 30.94 37.11 35.66
C THR A 134 32.43 36.86 35.82
N ALA A 135 33.24 37.66 35.13
CA ALA A 135 34.65 37.79 35.41
C ALA A 135 34.89 38.75 36.59
N LYS A 136 35.67 38.28 37.55
CA LYS A 136 36.30 39.14 38.50
C LYS A 136 37.73 39.45 38.03
#